data_8d7bc016ae862bc122b314ca376fe4e7
#
_entry.id   8d7bc016ae862bc122b314ca376fe4e7
#
_cell.length_a   1.000
_cell.length_b   1.000
_cell.length_c   1.000
_cell.angle_alpha   90.00
_cell.angle_beta   90.00
_cell.angle_gamma   90.00
#
_symmetry.space_group_name_H-M   'P 1'
#
loop_
_entity.id
_entity.type
_entity.pdbx_description
1 polymer ?
#
loop_
_entity_poly.entity_id
_entity_poly.type
_entity_poly.pdbx_seq_one_letter_code
_entity_poly.pdbx_strand_id
1 'polypeptide(L)'
;MKVLFVCHGNVNRSAAAEIIAKKEYPSWTIKSCGLKTTNGKITAKKMRDALTDEGYPTEGIRSTVITQELVDWADHIFYMDDANEKRFKEQFGEMAKAQKLSNMIQGIKKIPDPAFAEGTDMHHEVIKLIKMALTKWTTA
;
A
#
# COMPACT_ATOMS: atom_id res chain seq x y z
N MET A 1 0.04 13.69 9.93
CA MET A 1 1.06 13.05 9.10
C MET A 1 0.43 12.59 7.80
N LYS A 2 1.05 12.89 6.68
CA LYS A 2 0.55 12.55 5.34
C LYS A 2 1.32 11.35 4.80
N VAL A 3 0.62 10.24 4.60
CA VAL A 3 1.22 8.97 4.18
C VAL A 3 0.65 8.53 2.84
N LEU A 4 1.54 8.20 1.91
CA LEU A 4 1.19 7.71 0.58
C LEU A 4 1.68 6.28 0.40
N PHE A 5 0.77 5.36 0.09
CA PHE A 5 1.10 3.99 -0.23
C PHE A 5 1.08 3.80 -1.75
N VAL A 6 2.11 3.15 -2.28
CA VAL A 6 2.32 2.99 -3.72
C VAL A 6 2.52 1.51 -4.04
N CYS A 7 1.81 1.02 -5.06
CA CYS A 7 2.11 -0.26 -5.68
C CYS A 7 1.94 -0.14 -7.19
N HIS A 8 1.95 -1.27 -7.90
CA HIS A 8 1.84 -1.23 -9.35
C HIS A 8 0.44 -0.79 -9.81
N GLY A 9 -0.59 -1.50 -9.39
CA GLY A 9 -1.96 -1.32 -9.90
C GLY A 9 -2.93 -0.56 -8.99
N ASN A 10 -2.59 -0.36 -7.74
CA ASN A 10 -3.44 0.30 -6.73
C ASN A 10 -4.81 -0.38 -6.54
N VAL A 11 -4.87 -1.69 -6.69
CA VAL A 11 -6.10 -2.47 -6.46
C VAL A 11 -5.92 -3.57 -5.41
N ASN A 12 -4.71 -3.86 -4.98
CA ASN A 12 -4.41 -4.86 -3.96
C ASN A 12 -3.62 -4.28 -2.81
N ARG A 13 -2.28 -4.26 -2.89
CA ARG A 13 -1.40 -3.95 -1.76
C ARG A 13 -1.53 -2.53 -1.23
N SER A 14 -1.40 -1.53 -2.07
CA SER A 14 -1.50 -0.13 -1.62
C SER A 14 -2.91 0.26 -1.24
N ALA A 15 -3.91 -0.31 -1.91
CA ALA A 15 -5.32 -0.13 -1.54
C ALA A 15 -5.59 -0.73 -0.16
N ALA A 16 -5.09 -1.95 0.11
CA ALA A 16 -5.21 -2.58 1.42
C ALA A 16 -4.51 -1.75 2.50
N ALA A 17 -3.32 -1.24 2.23
CA ALA A 17 -2.59 -0.40 3.18
C ALA A 17 -3.36 0.86 3.53
N GLU A 18 -3.97 1.52 2.55
CA GLU A 18 -4.82 2.69 2.78
C GLU A 18 -6.02 2.34 3.68
N ILE A 19 -6.72 1.26 3.37
CA ILE A 19 -7.90 0.82 4.13
C ILE A 19 -7.52 0.50 5.57
N ILE A 20 -6.45 -0.28 5.76
CA ILE A 20 -5.98 -0.67 7.09
C ILE A 20 -5.54 0.56 7.89
N ALA A 21 -4.72 1.40 7.31
CA ALA A 21 -4.16 2.55 8.00
C ALA A 21 -5.23 3.58 8.38
N LYS A 22 -6.23 3.79 7.54
CA LYS A 22 -7.34 4.71 7.87
C LYS A 22 -8.11 4.27 9.11
N LYS A 23 -8.26 2.98 9.31
CA LYS A 23 -8.94 2.44 10.50
C LYS A 23 -8.03 2.47 11.72
N GLU A 24 -6.78 2.00 11.60
CA GLU A 24 -5.87 1.84 12.73
C GLU A 24 -5.20 3.15 13.16
N TYR A 25 -5.04 4.11 12.24
CA TYR A 25 -4.36 5.38 12.47
C TYR A 25 -5.22 6.56 11.98
N PRO A 26 -6.38 6.81 12.62
CA PRO A 26 -7.35 7.80 12.13
C PRO A 26 -6.84 9.26 12.17
N SER A 27 -5.75 9.52 12.88
CA SER A 27 -5.16 10.86 12.92
C SER A 27 -4.28 11.17 11.68
N TRP A 28 -3.92 10.16 10.90
CA TRP A 28 -3.13 10.37 9.68
C TRP A 28 -4.03 10.78 8.51
N THR A 29 -3.46 11.51 7.56
CA THR A 29 -4.07 11.72 6.25
C THR A 29 -3.42 10.74 5.28
N ILE A 30 -4.22 9.83 4.72
CA ILE A 30 -3.71 8.68 3.97
C ILE A 30 -4.28 8.67 2.57
N LYS A 31 -3.40 8.44 1.59
CA LYS A 31 -3.76 8.20 0.18
C LYS A 31 -2.99 7.02 -0.35
N SER A 32 -3.47 6.43 -1.42
CA SER A 32 -2.75 5.40 -2.17
C SER A 32 -2.81 5.68 -3.66
N CYS A 33 -1.85 5.12 -4.41
CA CYS A 33 -1.78 5.30 -5.84
C CYS A 33 -1.04 4.15 -6.51
N GLY A 34 -1.11 4.09 -7.83
CA GLY A 34 -0.45 3.08 -8.64
C GLY A 34 0.51 3.66 -9.66
N LEU A 35 1.62 2.97 -9.88
CA LEU A 35 2.64 3.34 -10.84
C LEU A 35 2.19 3.11 -12.28
N LYS A 36 1.36 2.10 -12.49
CA LYS A 36 0.80 1.76 -13.80
C LYS A 36 -0.64 1.29 -13.61
N THR A 37 -1.58 2.22 -13.69
CA THR A 37 -3.01 1.95 -13.50
C THR A 37 -3.83 3.01 -14.24
N THR A 38 -5.14 2.93 -14.10
CA THR A 38 -6.07 3.99 -14.50
C THR A 38 -6.89 4.38 -13.27
N ASN A 39 -7.42 5.59 -13.26
CA ASN A 39 -8.23 6.07 -12.13
C ASN A 39 -9.59 5.34 -12.06
N GLY A 40 -10.09 5.17 -10.84
CA GLY A 40 -11.47 4.76 -10.59
C GLY A 40 -11.72 3.27 -10.47
N LYS A 41 -10.71 2.41 -10.52
CA LYS A 41 -10.90 0.97 -10.32
C LYS A 41 -11.18 0.68 -8.84
N ILE A 42 -12.12 -0.21 -8.57
CA ILE A 42 -12.36 -0.67 -7.20
C ILE A 42 -11.26 -1.64 -6.75
N THR A 43 -11.08 -1.75 -5.46
CA THR A 43 -10.16 -2.75 -4.86
C THR A 43 -10.54 -4.14 -5.36
N ALA A 44 -9.55 -4.97 -5.67
CA ALA A 44 -9.76 -6.33 -6.18
C ALA A 44 -10.67 -7.15 -5.24
N LYS A 45 -11.58 -7.94 -5.82
CA LYS A 45 -12.60 -8.67 -5.05
C LYS A 45 -11.99 -9.54 -3.95
N LYS A 46 -10.96 -10.33 -4.25
CA LYS A 46 -10.32 -11.20 -3.26
C LYS A 46 -9.72 -10.39 -2.10
N MET A 47 -9.14 -9.23 -2.39
CA MET A 47 -8.62 -8.36 -1.34
C MET A 47 -9.75 -7.75 -0.51
N ARG A 48 -10.85 -7.32 -1.14
CA ARG A 48 -12.05 -6.85 -0.41
C ARG A 48 -12.60 -7.92 0.50
N ASP A 49 -12.70 -9.16 0.01
CA ASP A 49 -13.19 -10.29 0.80
C ASP A 49 -12.28 -10.55 2.01
N ALA A 50 -10.96 -10.57 1.81
CA ALA A 50 -10.00 -10.79 2.89
C ALA A 50 -10.05 -9.67 3.93
N LEU A 51 -10.11 -8.41 3.49
CA LEU A 51 -10.22 -7.25 4.38
C LEU A 51 -11.52 -7.27 5.18
N THR A 52 -12.62 -7.60 4.53
CA THR A 52 -13.94 -7.71 5.17
C THR A 52 -13.93 -8.81 6.24
N ASP A 53 -13.32 -9.97 5.95
CA ASP A 53 -13.16 -11.06 6.93
C ASP A 53 -12.42 -10.60 8.19
N GLU A 54 -11.51 -9.65 8.06
CA GLU A 54 -10.74 -9.12 9.18
C GLU A 54 -11.35 -7.83 9.78
N GLY A 55 -12.54 -7.46 9.35
CA GLY A 55 -13.29 -6.34 9.94
C GLY A 55 -12.95 -4.97 9.39
N TYR A 56 -12.33 -4.88 8.21
CA TYR A 56 -12.01 -3.60 7.58
C TYR A 56 -13.07 -3.17 6.56
N PRO A 57 -13.52 -1.89 6.60
CA PRO A 57 -14.44 -1.35 5.59
C PRO A 57 -13.68 -1.12 4.28
N THR A 58 -14.24 -1.61 3.16
CA THR A 58 -13.57 -1.55 1.86
C THR A 58 -14.20 -0.57 0.88
N GLU A 59 -15.26 0.12 1.28
CA GLU A 59 -16.01 1.03 0.43
C GLU A 59 -15.27 2.36 0.24
N GLY A 60 -15.47 2.98 -0.91
CA GLY A 60 -14.98 4.33 -1.19
C GLY A 60 -13.53 4.42 -1.66
N ILE A 61 -12.80 3.31 -1.72
CA ILE A 61 -11.42 3.31 -2.18
C ILE A 61 -11.41 3.03 -3.69
N ARG A 62 -10.77 3.92 -4.44
CA ARG A 62 -10.62 3.82 -5.89
C ARG A 62 -9.16 3.97 -6.28
N SER A 63 -8.73 3.29 -7.33
CA SER A 63 -7.38 3.44 -7.85
C SER A 63 -7.11 4.87 -8.31
N THR A 64 -5.89 5.32 -8.12
CA THR A 64 -5.41 6.64 -8.53
C THR A 64 -4.05 6.48 -9.19
N VAL A 65 -3.86 7.08 -10.36
CA VAL A 65 -2.55 7.11 -11.01
C VAL A 65 -1.63 8.03 -10.20
N ILE A 66 -0.40 7.59 -9.96
CA ILE A 66 0.58 8.40 -9.23
C ILE A 66 0.88 9.70 -10.00
N THR A 67 1.02 10.79 -9.28
CA THR A 67 1.35 12.10 -9.85
C THR A 67 2.47 12.75 -9.03
N GLN A 68 3.17 13.72 -9.63
CA GLN A 68 4.15 14.52 -8.92
C GLN A 68 3.52 15.25 -7.73
N GLU A 69 2.28 15.71 -7.90
CA GLU A 69 1.53 16.39 -6.82
C GLU A 69 1.35 15.48 -5.60
N LEU A 70 0.99 14.21 -5.80
CA LEU A 70 0.85 13.24 -4.72
C LEU A 70 2.19 12.98 -4.02
N VAL A 71 3.25 12.84 -4.80
CA VAL A 71 4.60 12.64 -4.26
C VAL A 71 5.03 13.83 -3.42
N ASP A 72 4.81 15.04 -3.90
CA ASP A 72 5.14 16.27 -3.17
C ASP A 72 4.29 16.45 -1.90
N TRP A 73 3.03 16.03 -1.96
CA TRP A 73 2.10 16.12 -0.84
C TRP A 73 2.50 15.26 0.36
N ALA A 74 3.08 14.07 0.12
CA ALA A 74 3.33 13.09 1.16
C ALA A 74 4.50 13.47 2.07
N ASP A 75 4.34 13.24 3.37
CA ASP A 75 5.44 13.28 4.33
C ASP A 75 6.25 11.98 4.30
N HIS A 76 5.55 10.85 4.07
CA HIS A 76 6.14 9.51 3.96
C HIS A 76 5.52 8.75 2.81
N ILE A 77 6.35 8.04 2.05
CA ILE A 77 5.94 7.22 0.91
C ILE A 77 6.42 5.80 1.12
N PHE A 78 5.51 4.84 1.01
CA PHE A 78 5.84 3.42 1.10
C PHE A 78 5.44 2.69 -0.18
N TYR A 79 6.42 2.09 -0.86
CA TYR A 79 6.15 1.13 -1.94
C TYR A 79 6.32 -0.31 -1.41
N MET A 80 5.96 -1.31 -2.21
CA MET A 80 5.71 -2.65 -1.70
C MET A 80 6.81 -3.66 -2.02
N ASP A 81 7.58 -3.43 -3.08
CA ASP A 81 8.63 -4.34 -3.52
C ASP A 81 9.72 -3.61 -4.31
N ASP A 82 10.75 -4.36 -4.73
CA ASP A 82 11.87 -3.78 -5.48
C ASP A 82 11.45 -3.25 -6.86
N ALA A 83 10.47 -3.88 -7.51
CA ALA A 83 9.98 -3.43 -8.81
C ALA A 83 9.27 -2.07 -8.67
N ASN A 84 8.47 -1.90 -7.61
CA ASN A 84 7.85 -0.61 -7.30
C ASN A 84 8.92 0.45 -7.04
N GLU A 85 9.92 0.12 -6.23
CA GLU A 85 11.03 1.03 -5.90
C GLU A 85 11.75 1.50 -7.16
N LYS A 86 12.14 0.57 -8.01
CA LYS A 86 12.85 0.87 -9.25
C LYS A 86 12.04 1.82 -10.13
N ARG A 87 10.78 1.50 -10.35
CA ARG A 87 9.89 2.31 -11.21
C ARG A 87 9.63 3.68 -10.62
N PHE A 88 9.42 3.75 -9.31
CA PHE A 88 9.25 5.02 -8.60
C PHE A 88 10.49 5.91 -8.76
N LYS A 89 11.68 5.37 -8.54
CA LYS A 89 12.93 6.11 -8.66
C LYS A 89 13.21 6.58 -10.10
N GLU A 90 12.88 5.76 -11.09
CA GLU A 90 12.99 6.14 -12.50
C GLU A 90 12.10 7.33 -12.86
N GLN A 91 10.91 7.39 -12.26
CA GLN A 91 9.92 8.41 -12.58
C GLN A 91 10.06 9.69 -11.73
N PHE A 92 10.39 9.56 -10.47
CA PHE A 92 10.39 10.67 -9.49
C PHE A 92 11.74 10.93 -8.84
N GLY A 93 12.71 10.06 -9.03
CA GLY A 93 14.00 10.16 -8.39
C GLY A 93 14.05 9.52 -7.00
N GLU A 94 15.26 9.52 -6.43
CA GLU A 94 15.48 9.02 -5.07
C GLU A 94 15.17 10.11 -4.05
N MET A 95 14.52 9.73 -2.95
CA MET A 95 14.21 10.68 -1.89
C MET A 95 14.14 9.97 -0.53
N ALA A 96 14.59 10.67 0.50
CA ALA A 96 14.68 10.10 1.86
C ALA A 96 13.33 9.71 2.45
N LYS A 97 12.23 10.34 2.01
CA LYS A 97 10.89 10.07 2.54
C LYS A 97 10.22 8.82 1.93
N ALA A 98 10.85 8.18 0.94
CA ALA A 98 10.29 7.03 0.23
C ALA A 98 11.11 5.77 0.48
N GLN A 99 10.44 4.68 0.85
CA GLN A 99 11.08 3.40 1.13
C GLN A 99 10.08 2.24 1.00
N LYS A 100 10.60 1.02 0.95
CA LYS A 100 9.73 -0.16 0.99
C LYS A 100 9.10 -0.31 2.38
N LEU A 101 7.80 -0.60 2.42
CA LEU A 101 7.11 -0.84 3.68
C LEU A 101 7.72 -2.04 4.43
N SER A 102 8.16 -3.06 3.70
CA SER A 102 8.79 -4.26 4.27
C SER A 102 10.11 -3.97 5.00
N ASN A 103 10.73 -2.81 4.78
CA ASN A 103 11.93 -2.41 5.53
C ASN A 103 11.67 -2.34 7.04
N MET A 104 10.42 -2.18 7.46
CA MET A 104 10.04 -2.13 8.87
C MET A 104 10.07 -3.51 9.54
N ILE A 105 10.11 -4.59 8.77
CA ILE A 105 10.07 -5.96 9.28
C ILE A 105 11.39 -6.65 8.98
N GLN A 106 12.14 -7.01 10.02
CA GLN A 106 13.42 -7.71 9.85
C GLN A 106 13.22 -9.04 9.10
N GLY A 107 14.05 -9.26 8.06
CA GLY A 107 14.02 -10.49 7.28
C GLY A 107 12.94 -10.54 6.18
N ILE A 108 12.09 -9.54 6.08
CA ILE A 108 11.06 -9.44 5.04
C ILE A 108 11.51 -8.46 3.97
N LYS A 109 11.66 -8.95 2.73
CA LYS A 109 12.20 -8.15 1.62
C LYS A 109 11.13 -7.42 0.82
N LYS A 110 9.89 -7.92 0.87
CA LYS A 110 8.78 -7.35 0.08
C LYS A 110 7.43 -7.67 0.71
N ILE A 111 6.42 -6.86 0.36
CA ILE A 111 5.02 -7.22 0.52
C ILE A 111 4.62 -7.92 -0.79
N PRO A 112 4.34 -9.23 -0.79
CA PRO A 112 4.12 -9.97 -2.04
C PRO A 112 2.88 -9.52 -2.79
N ASP A 113 2.88 -9.68 -4.12
CA ASP A 113 1.74 -9.35 -4.97
C ASP A 113 0.79 -10.55 -5.04
N PRO A 114 -0.45 -10.43 -4.54
CA PRO A 114 -1.40 -11.54 -4.56
C PRO A 114 -2.22 -11.66 -5.84
N ALA A 115 -1.94 -10.85 -6.87
CA ALA A 115 -2.82 -10.67 -8.04
C ALA A 115 -3.21 -11.98 -8.73
N PHE A 116 -2.33 -12.97 -8.77
CA PHE A 116 -2.57 -14.23 -9.46
C PHE A 116 -2.68 -15.43 -8.50
N ALA A 117 -2.78 -15.17 -7.21
CA ALA A 117 -2.91 -16.23 -6.22
C ALA A 117 -4.29 -16.87 -6.27
N GLU A 118 -4.36 -18.20 -6.07
CA GLU A 118 -5.63 -18.90 -5.89
C GLU A 118 -6.14 -18.65 -4.48
N GLY A 119 -7.47 -18.57 -4.30
CA GLY A 119 -8.07 -18.31 -3.00
C GLY A 119 -7.67 -16.94 -2.43
N THR A 120 -7.75 -16.80 -1.10
CA THR A 120 -7.48 -15.55 -0.39
C THR A 120 -6.34 -15.64 0.63
N ASP A 121 -5.65 -16.77 0.75
CA ASP A 121 -4.58 -16.95 1.76
C ASP A 121 -3.46 -15.94 1.57
N MET A 122 -3.02 -15.71 0.34
CA MET A 122 -1.98 -14.72 0.04
C MET A 122 -2.47 -13.29 0.38
N HIS A 123 -3.75 -13.01 0.16
CA HIS A 123 -4.33 -11.72 0.50
C HIS A 123 -4.32 -11.49 2.02
N HIS A 124 -4.65 -12.52 2.81
CA HIS A 124 -4.54 -12.46 4.28
C HIS A 124 -3.09 -12.28 4.74
N GLU A 125 -2.14 -12.94 4.08
CA GLU A 125 -0.71 -12.76 4.38
C GLU A 125 -0.26 -11.32 4.09
N VAL A 126 -0.68 -10.73 2.98
CA VAL A 126 -0.40 -9.32 2.64
C VAL A 126 -0.94 -8.39 3.73
N ILE A 127 -2.18 -8.61 4.16
CA ILE A 127 -2.80 -7.82 5.24
C ILE A 127 -1.98 -7.93 6.53
N LYS A 128 -1.59 -9.14 6.91
CA LYS A 128 -0.76 -9.39 8.09
C LYS A 128 0.57 -8.64 8.03
N LEU A 129 1.27 -8.72 6.90
CA LEU A 129 2.55 -8.05 6.73
C LEU A 129 2.43 -6.53 6.77
N ILE A 130 1.39 -5.97 6.15
CA ILE A 130 1.12 -4.53 6.20
C ILE A 130 0.88 -4.09 7.65
N LYS A 131 0.04 -4.81 8.38
CA LYS A 131 -0.24 -4.50 9.80
C LYS A 131 1.03 -4.56 10.65
N MET A 132 1.83 -5.60 10.47
CA MET A 132 3.09 -5.75 11.18
C MET A 132 4.04 -4.60 10.89
N ALA A 133 4.20 -4.25 9.62
CA ALA A 133 5.09 -3.16 9.20
C ALA A 133 4.68 -1.82 9.81
N LEU A 134 3.40 -1.49 9.74
CA LEU A 134 2.89 -0.24 10.30
C LEU A 134 3.04 -0.19 11.82
N THR A 135 2.79 -1.30 12.52
CA THR A 135 2.99 -1.40 13.95
C THR A 135 4.47 -1.17 14.31
N LYS A 136 5.39 -1.82 13.60
CA LYS A 136 6.82 -1.64 13.84
C LYS A 136 7.27 -0.20 13.59
N TRP A 137 6.79 0.40 12.52
CA TRP A 137 7.14 1.78 12.17
C TRP A 137 6.65 2.78 13.22
N THR A 138 5.45 2.60 13.73
CA THR A 138 4.83 3.53 14.70
C THR A 138 5.35 3.35 16.12
N THR A 139 5.98 2.21 16.43
CA THR A 139 6.53 1.91 17.77
C THR A 139 8.06 2.02 17.82
N ALA A 140 8.69 2.36 16.71
CA ALA A 140 10.15 2.50 16.62
C ALA A 140 10.65 3.75 17.36
#